data_474e5a14245795465e2969226e3204f6
#
_entry.id   474e5a14245795465e2969226e3204f6
#
_cell.length_a   1.000
_cell.length_b   1.000
_cell.length_c   1.000
_cell.angle_alpha   90.00
_cell.angle_beta   90.00
_cell.angle_gamma   90.00
#
_symmetry.space_group_name_H-M   'P 1'
#
loop_
_entity.id
_entity.type
_entity.pdbx_description
1 polymer ?
#
loop_
_entity_poly.entity_id
_entity_poly.type
_entity_poly.pdbx_seq_one_letter_code
_entity_poly.pdbx_strand_id
1 'polypeptide(L)' 'MCVAIPGKVLEIYEGNSLVEFGSLRKKINTSLIENLVVGDYVLVHVGCAIEKIEEKEAMETLIIFEELMGDF' A
#
# COMPACT_ATOMS: atom_id res chain seq x y z
N MET A 1 17.25 5.84 0.82
CA MET A 1 16.22 6.60 0.12
C MET A 1 14.86 5.98 0.37
N CYS A 2 13.92 6.78 0.77
CA CYS A 2 12.58 6.30 1.08
C CYS A 2 11.69 6.34 -0.17
N VAL A 3 11.00 5.24 -0.44
CA VAL A 3 10.11 5.13 -1.59
C VAL A 3 8.75 4.69 -1.10
N ALA A 4 7.70 5.35 -1.57
CA ALA A 4 6.34 4.94 -1.27
C ALA A 4 5.97 3.72 -2.12
N ILE A 5 5.40 2.72 -1.49
CA ILE A 5 5.05 1.45 -2.14
C ILE A 5 3.54 1.28 -2.08
N PRO A 6 2.88 0.97 -3.20
CA PRO A 6 1.44 0.71 -3.18
C PRO A 6 1.14 -0.63 -2.53
N GLY A 7 0.08 -0.66 -1.74
CA GLY A 7 -0.38 -1.88 -1.10
C GLY A 7 -1.90 -1.96 -1.13
N LYS A 8 -2.43 -3.17 -1.08
CA LYS A 8 -3.87 -3.40 -1.07
C LYS A 8 -4.35 -3.64 0.35
N VAL A 9 -5.39 -2.93 0.76
CA VAL A 9 -5.97 -3.08 2.09
C VAL A 9 -6.80 -4.35 2.15
N LEU A 10 -6.42 -5.24 3.06
CA LEU A 10 -7.10 -6.52 3.25
C LEU A 10 -8.07 -6.49 4.43
N GLU A 11 -7.69 -5.85 5.53
CA GLU A 11 -8.52 -5.72 6.73
C GLU A 11 -8.25 -4.38 7.36
N ILE A 12 -9.28 -3.79 7.97
CA ILE A 12 -9.20 -2.48 8.60
C ILE A 12 -9.44 -2.60 10.10
N TYR A 13 -8.55 -2.00 10.88
CA TYR A 13 -8.63 -1.92 12.32
C TYR A 13 -8.64 -0.46 12.75
N GLU A 14 -8.76 -0.22 14.03
CA GLU A 14 -8.73 1.15 14.55
C GLU A 14 -7.32 1.72 14.43
N GLY A 15 -7.14 2.71 13.57
CA GLY A 15 -5.86 3.38 13.37
C GLY A 15 -4.84 2.65 12.52
N ASN A 16 -5.13 1.41 12.12
CA ASN A 16 -4.22 0.66 11.23
C ASN A 16 -5.01 -0.34 10.39
N SER A 17 -4.32 -0.91 9.41
CA SER A 17 -4.94 -1.88 8.50
C SER A 17 -3.92 -2.92 8.10
N LEU A 18 -4.40 -4.11 7.77
CA LEU A 18 -3.56 -5.15 7.18
C LEU A 18 -3.45 -4.86 5.69
N VAL A 19 -2.23 -4.65 5.23
CA VAL A 19 -1.96 -4.25 3.85
C VAL A 19 -1.05 -5.28 3.19
N GLU A 20 -1.39 -5.65 1.97
CA GLU A 20 -0.63 -6.63 1.18
C GLU A 20 0.25 -5.94 0.15
N PHE A 21 1.51 -6.31 0.14
CA PHE A 21 2.52 -5.85 -0.82
C PHE A 21 3.07 -7.09 -1.54
N GLY A 22 2.52 -7.41 -2.69
CA GLY A 22 2.90 -8.64 -3.36
C GLY A 22 2.58 -9.85 -2.49
N SER A 23 3.59 -10.58 -2.03
CA SER A 23 3.40 -11.74 -1.17
C SER A 23 3.53 -11.41 0.33
N LEU A 24 3.86 -10.18 0.66
CA LEU A 24 4.07 -9.76 2.04
C LEU A 24 2.83 -9.05 2.58
N ARG A 25 2.48 -9.34 3.83
CA ARG A 25 1.36 -8.68 4.51
C ARG A 25 1.86 -8.07 5.81
N LYS A 26 1.51 -6.82 6.04
CA LYS A 26 1.90 -6.11 7.26
C LYS A 26 0.79 -5.19 7.75
N LYS A 27 0.79 -4.94 9.05
CA LYS A 27 -0.09 -3.91 9.61
C LYS A 27 0.56 -2.56 9.38
N ILE A 28 -0.20 -1.66 8.77
CA ILE A 28 0.26 -0.33 8.39
C ILE A 28 -0.62 0.70 9.07
N ASN A 29 -0.03 1.77 9.55
CA ASN A 29 -0.78 2.88 10.13
C ASN A 29 -1.58 3.57 9.02
N THR A 30 -2.90 3.57 9.14
CA THR A 30 -3.79 4.18 8.17
C THR A 30 -4.62 5.31 8.76
N SER A 31 -4.18 5.86 9.90
CA SER A 31 -4.92 6.91 10.58
C SER A 31 -5.01 8.21 9.78
N LEU A 32 -4.13 8.43 8.82
CA LEU A 32 -4.16 9.62 7.96
C LEU A 32 -5.16 9.51 6.80
N ILE A 33 -5.67 8.32 6.55
CA ILE A 33 -6.58 8.07 5.43
C ILE A 33 -8.03 8.07 5.94
N GLU A 34 -8.87 8.89 5.34
CA GLU A 34 -10.30 8.92 5.65
C GLU A 34 -11.07 8.03 4.66
N ASN A 35 -12.17 7.47 5.12
CA ASN A 35 -13.08 6.68 4.28
C ASN A 35 -12.41 5.49 3.59
N LEU A 36 -11.46 4.87 4.28
CA LEU A 36 -10.78 3.69 3.77
C LEU A 36 -11.70 2.47 3.84
N VAL A 37 -11.73 1.68 2.78
CA VAL A 37 -12.49 0.42 2.75
C VAL A 37 -11.60 -0.73 2.29
N VAL A 38 -11.99 -1.93 2.65
CA VAL A 38 -11.27 -3.14 2.23
C VAL A 38 -11.28 -3.23 0.70
N GLY A 39 -10.12 -3.51 0.13
CA GLY A 39 -9.93 -3.54 -1.31
C GLY A 39 -9.32 -2.27 -1.88
N ASP A 40 -9.26 -1.19 -1.09
CA ASP A 40 -8.62 0.03 -1.52
C ASP A 40 -7.10 -0.17 -1.64
N TYR A 41 -6.49 0.63 -2.50
CA TYR A 41 -5.04 0.69 -2.61
C TYR A 41 -4.53 1.96 -1.98
N VAL A 42 -3.42 1.87 -1.27
CA VAL A 42 -2.80 3.01 -0.59
C VAL A 42 -1.31 3.04 -0.88
N LEU A 43 -0.73 4.23 -0.84
CA LEU A 43 0.72 4.39 -0.89
C LEU A 43 1.25 4.36 0.54
N VAL A 44 2.22 3.48 0.79
CA VAL A 44 2.81 3.30 2.11
C VAL A 44 4.25 3.78 2.10
N HIS A 45 4.56 4.60 3.08
CA HIS A 45 5.91 5.15 3.27
C HIS A 45 6.28 5.02 4.75
N VAL A 46 7.36 4.29 5.02
CA VAL A 46 7.86 4.07 6.39
C VAL A 46 6.76 3.58 7.35
N GLY A 47 6.00 2.56 6.91
CA GLY A 47 4.98 1.94 7.76
C GLY A 47 3.70 2.73 7.92
N CYS A 48 3.54 3.82 7.17
CA CYS A 48 2.37 4.69 7.25
C CYS A 48 1.76 4.89 5.87
N ALA A 49 0.44 4.70 5.77
CA ALA A 49 -0.27 4.98 4.53
C ALA A 49 -0.46 6.50 4.42
N ILE A 50 0.00 7.06 3.31
CA ILE A 50 -0.01 8.51 3.12
C ILE A 50 -1.13 9.00 2.22
N GLU A 51 -1.60 8.17 1.29
CA GLU A 51 -2.76 8.53 0.46
C GLU A 51 -3.38 7.30 -0.19
N LYS A 52 -4.64 7.45 -0.60
CA LYS A 52 -5.32 6.43 -1.39
C LYS A 52 -4.97 6.64 -2.86
N ILE A 53 -4.83 5.54 -3.59
CA ILE A 53 -4.59 5.58 -5.03
C ILE A 53 -5.58 4.65 -5.73
N GLU A 54 -5.73 4.83 -7.03
CA GLU A 54 -6.58 3.95 -7.83
C GLU A 54 -5.85 2.64 -8.11
N GLU A 55 -6.61 1.57 -8.24
CA GLU A 55 -6.06 0.25 -8.54
C GLU A 55 -5.13 0.27 -9.74
N LYS A 56 -5.52 0.97 -10.79
CA LYS A 56 -4.71 1.10 -11.99
C LYS A 56 -3.34 1.71 -11.71
N GLU A 57 -3.31 2.78 -10.92
CA GLU A 57 -2.07 3.43 -10.54
C GLU A 57 -1.19 2.51 -9.70
N ALA A 58 -1.80 1.76 -8.78
CA ALA A 58 -1.07 0.82 -7.95
C ALA A 58 -0.42 -0.27 -8.79
N MET A 59 -1.15 -0.83 -9.73
CA MET A 59 -0.64 -1.88 -10.61
C MET A 59 0.51 -1.39 -11.49
N GLU A 60 0.37 -0.21 -12.07
CA GLU A 60 1.42 0.39 -12.90
C GLU A 60 2.68 0.65 -12.09
N THR A 61 2.52 1.18 -10.88
CA THR A 61 3.65 1.48 -10.01
C THR A 61 4.36 0.21 -9.57
N LEU A 62 3.62 -0.85 -9.25
CA LEU A 62 4.21 -2.13 -8.87
C LEU A 62 5.00 -2.76 -10.01
N ILE A 63 4.50 -2.69 -11.23
CA ILE A 63 5.20 -3.21 -12.40
C ILE A 63 6.52 -2.48 -12.61
N ILE A 64 6.48 -1.16 -12.55
CA ILE A 64 7.70 -0.35 -12.70
C ILE A 64 8.69 -0.66 -11.58
N PHE A 65 8.20 -0.78 -10.36
CA PHE A 65 9.04 -1.09 -9.21
C PHE A 65 9.73 -2.44 -9.36
N GLU A 66 9.00 -3.45 -9.81
CA GLU A 66 9.56 -4.79 -10.05
C GLU A 66 10.64 -4.76 -11.14
N GLU A 67 10.41 -4.03 -12.22
CA GLU A 67 11.39 -3.88 -13.30
C GLU A 67 12.67 -3.21 -12.82
N LEU A 68 12.55 -2.19 -11.97
CA LEU A 68 13.71 -1.46 -11.46
C LEU A 68 14.50 -2.27 -10.43
N MET A 69 13.80 -3.04 -9.62
CA MET A 69 14.44 -3.80 -8.54
C MET A 69 14.86 -5.21 -8.97
N GLY A 70 14.47 -5.63 -10.15
CA GLY A 70 14.70 -6.98 -10.60
C GLY A 70 13.69 -7.95 -10.03
N ASP A 71 14.10 -9.14 -9.70
CA ASP A 71 13.20 -10.16 -9.16
C ASP A 71 12.89 -9.90 -7.70
N PHE A 72 11.65 -10.06 -7.38
CA PHE A 72 11.20 -10.09 -6.00
C PHE A 72 11.05 -11.52 -5.55
#